data_6937354c8f587fddb7123fc174f60d7d
#
_entry.id   6937354c8f587fddb7123fc174f60d7d
#
_cell.length_a   1.000
_cell.length_b   1.000
_cell.length_c   1.000
_cell.angle_alpha   90.00
_cell.angle_beta   90.00
_cell.angle_gamma   90.00
#
_symmetry.space_group_name_H-M   'P 1'
#
loop_
_entity.id
_entity.type
_entity.pdbx_description
1 polymer ?
#
loop_
_entity_poly.entity_id
_entity_poly.type
_entity_poly.pdbx_seq_one_letter_code
_entity_poly.pdbx_strand_id
1 'polypeptide(L)'
;QTALALAQLPFALEAKTEEELVQLMAGAASALREAGCALVGGHTCEAKELGLGMAVTGYMPGGSKAAMRKDALQAGDALLLTKPIGTGTLFAADMRAKARGPWVIDALQSMGTSNGPAASIVHEHGALACTDVTGFGLAGHLLEMCRGSKAFVALDLEKVPLYEGALDCLRMGITSSLQPANVRLRRAVANHDAVCGHASYPLLFDPQTSGGLLAAVPKARANACLEALRSSGSAPLAAIIGEVTG
;
A
#
# COMPACT_ATOMS: atom_id res chain seq x y z
N GLN A 1 13.54 17.60 2.64
CA GLN A 1 12.09 17.52 2.40
C GLN A 1 11.35 18.38 3.41
N THR A 2 10.19 18.90 3.04
CA THR A 2 9.33 19.68 3.92
C THR A 2 7.88 19.23 3.78
N ALA A 3 7.10 19.36 4.85
CA ALA A 3 5.69 19.04 4.87
C ALA A 3 4.86 20.19 5.45
N LEU A 4 3.66 20.36 4.92
CA LEU A 4 2.56 21.11 5.52
C LEU A 4 1.49 20.12 5.95
N ALA A 5 0.94 20.26 7.16
CA ALA A 5 -0.10 19.39 7.67
C ALA A 5 -1.44 20.13 7.78
N LEU A 6 -2.53 19.49 7.35
CA LEU A 6 -3.90 19.89 7.61
C LEU A 6 -4.53 18.88 8.56
N ALA A 7 -4.83 19.31 9.79
CA ALA A 7 -5.55 18.51 10.77
C ALA A 7 -7.03 18.94 10.83
N GLN A 8 -7.93 17.98 10.75
CA GLN A 8 -9.37 18.16 10.92
C GLN A 8 -9.81 17.44 12.19
N LEU A 9 -10.49 18.15 13.08
CA LEU A 9 -10.90 17.62 14.38
C LEU A 9 -12.43 17.67 14.51
N PRO A 10 -13.06 16.58 14.97
CA PRO A 10 -14.49 16.58 15.23
C PRO A 10 -14.84 17.48 16.41
N PHE A 11 -16.04 18.05 16.40
CA PHE A 11 -16.56 18.79 17.54
C PHE A 11 -16.64 17.89 18.78
N ALA A 12 -15.91 18.24 19.83
CA ALA A 12 -15.87 17.53 21.09
C ALA A 12 -15.59 18.51 22.26
N LEU A 13 -15.50 17.97 23.47
CA LEU A 13 -14.99 18.73 24.62
C LEU A 13 -13.54 19.16 24.34
N GLU A 14 -13.19 20.38 24.71
CA GLU A 14 -11.87 20.99 24.44
C GLU A 14 -10.70 20.07 24.84
N ALA A 15 -10.73 19.50 26.06
CA ALA A 15 -9.70 18.57 26.51
C ALA A 15 -9.55 17.33 25.64
N LYS A 16 -10.65 16.81 25.09
CA LYS A 16 -10.60 15.66 24.15
C LYS A 16 -10.04 16.07 22.81
N THR A 17 -10.44 17.22 22.29
CA THR A 17 -9.92 17.76 21.02
C THR A 17 -8.42 18.01 21.11
N GLU A 18 -7.94 18.56 22.23
CA GLU A 18 -6.51 18.75 22.48
C GLU A 18 -5.76 17.41 22.52
N GLU A 19 -6.26 16.42 23.26
CA GLU A 19 -5.65 15.08 23.34
C GLU A 19 -5.56 14.41 21.95
N GLU A 20 -6.64 14.43 21.17
CA GLU A 20 -6.67 13.86 19.82
C GLU A 20 -5.67 14.56 18.90
N LEU A 21 -5.59 15.90 18.95
CA LEU A 21 -4.63 16.67 18.17
C LEU A 21 -3.19 16.34 18.56
N VAL A 22 -2.90 16.28 19.85
CA VAL A 22 -1.55 15.94 20.35
C VAL A 22 -1.13 14.56 19.88
N GLN A 23 -1.98 13.54 20.02
CA GLN A 23 -1.66 12.18 19.57
C GLN A 23 -1.49 12.10 18.07
N LEU A 24 -2.39 12.73 17.29
CA LEU A 24 -2.32 12.77 15.83
C LEU A 24 -1.01 13.40 15.35
N MET A 25 -0.68 14.57 15.91
CA MET A 25 0.53 15.31 15.52
C MET A 25 1.80 14.67 16.05
N ALA A 26 1.77 14.00 17.21
CA ALA A 26 2.91 13.24 17.71
C ALA A 26 3.27 12.08 16.77
N GLY A 27 2.29 11.32 16.27
CA GLY A 27 2.49 10.29 15.28
C GLY A 27 3.03 10.83 13.95
N ALA A 28 2.43 11.91 13.46
CA ALA A 28 2.86 12.60 12.25
C ALA A 28 4.32 13.12 12.37
N ALA A 29 4.65 13.80 13.47
CA ALA A 29 5.98 14.33 13.72
C ALA A 29 7.04 13.21 13.86
N SER A 30 6.66 12.06 14.43
CA SER A 30 7.55 10.90 14.51
C SER A 30 7.91 10.38 13.13
N ALA A 31 6.90 10.13 12.29
CA ALA A 31 7.10 9.63 10.91
C ALA A 31 7.90 10.64 10.05
N LEU A 32 7.60 11.93 10.15
CA LEU A 32 8.33 12.98 9.42
C LEU A 32 9.80 13.07 9.86
N ARG A 33 10.07 12.95 11.18
CA ARG A 33 11.44 12.95 11.70
C ARG A 33 12.24 11.76 11.21
N GLU A 34 11.65 10.58 11.22
CA GLU A 34 12.26 9.35 10.69
C GLU A 34 12.59 9.50 9.19
N ALA A 35 11.69 10.14 8.43
CA ALA A 35 11.87 10.42 7.02
C ALA A 35 12.81 11.61 6.72
N GLY A 36 13.38 12.29 7.72
CA GLY A 36 14.18 13.49 7.51
C GLY A 36 13.40 14.65 6.88
N CYS A 37 12.08 14.73 7.16
CA CYS A 37 11.17 15.72 6.60
C CYS A 37 10.76 16.72 7.66
N ALA A 38 11.01 18.02 7.44
CA ALA A 38 10.65 19.07 8.38
C ALA A 38 9.16 19.47 8.24
N LEU A 39 8.41 19.47 9.33
CA LEU A 39 7.09 20.08 9.37
C LEU A 39 7.26 21.60 9.47
N VAL A 40 6.91 22.32 8.43
CA VAL A 40 7.18 23.78 8.32
C VAL A 40 5.92 24.64 8.46
N GLY A 41 4.76 24.02 8.64
CA GLY A 41 3.50 24.74 8.87
C GLY A 41 2.30 23.86 8.57
N GLY A 42 1.15 24.50 8.48
CA GLY A 42 -0.11 23.84 8.20
C GLY A 42 -1.31 24.58 8.75
N HIS A 43 -2.41 23.87 8.95
CA HIS A 43 -3.65 24.42 9.48
C HIS A 43 -4.40 23.38 10.29
N THR A 44 -5.12 23.83 11.32
CA THR A 44 -6.06 23.00 12.09
C THR A 44 -7.45 23.61 11.97
N CYS A 45 -8.44 22.78 11.66
CA CYS A 45 -9.83 23.21 11.54
C CYS A 45 -10.79 22.18 12.16
N GLU A 46 -12.00 22.63 12.46
CA GLU A 46 -13.10 21.78 12.89
C GLU A 46 -13.76 21.11 11.68
N ALA A 47 -14.16 19.85 11.85
CA ALA A 47 -14.83 19.06 10.82
C ALA A 47 -15.81 18.05 11.45
N LYS A 48 -16.52 17.28 10.62
CA LYS A 48 -17.40 16.21 11.11
C LYS A 48 -16.62 14.97 11.57
N GLU A 49 -15.48 14.73 10.97
CA GLU A 49 -14.66 13.52 11.17
C GLU A 49 -13.20 13.91 11.39
N LEU A 50 -12.49 13.07 12.13
CA LEU A 50 -11.04 13.21 12.30
C LEU A 50 -10.35 12.99 10.96
N GLY A 51 -9.45 13.89 10.58
CA GLY A 51 -8.70 13.80 9.35
C GLY A 51 -7.31 14.40 9.46
N LEU A 52 -6.35 13.82 8.73
CA LEU A 52 -5.01 14.36 8.56
C LEU A 52 -4.62 14.27 7.08
N GLY A 53 -4.28 15.42 6.50
CA GLY A 53 -3.69 15.52 5.19
C GLY A 53 -2.31 16.16 5.24
N MET A 54 -1.42 15.78 4.32
CA MET A 54 -0.11 16.39 4.21
C MET A 54 0.22 16.74 2.77
N ALA A 55 0.79 17.94 2.57
CA ALA A 55 1.47 18.30 1.33
C ALA A 55 2.98 18.20 1.56
N VAL A 56 3.62 17.24 0.90
CA VAL A 56 5.07 17.01 1.02
C VAL A 56 5.77 17.53 -0.21
N THR A 57 6.81 18.33 0.01
CA THR A 57 7.69 18.85 -1.05
C THR A 57 9.10 18.32 -0.84
N GLY A 58 9.69 17.79 -1.90
CA GLY A 58 11.02 17.22 -1.84
C GLY A 58 11.82 17.50 -3.10
N TYR A 59 13.12 17.33 -2.98
CA TYR A 59 14.05 17.34 -4.10
C TYR A 59 14.38 15.91 -4.51
N MET A 60 14.38 15.64 -5.81
CA MET A 60 14.74 14.34 -6.36
C MET A 60 16.17 14.41 -6.93
N PRO A 61 17.16 13.76 -6.31
CA PRO A 61 18.48 13.66 -6.86
C PRO A 61 18.44 12.98 -8.24
N GLY A 62 19.11 13.53 -9.24
CA GLY A 62 19.07 13.02 -10.62
C GLY A 62 17.88 13.51 -11.46
N GLY A 63 17.01 14.35 -10.87
CA GLY A 63 15.85 14.95 -11.56
C GLY A 63 14.76 13.93 -11.91
N SER A 64 13.84 14.32 -12.77
CA SER A 64 12.66 13.50 -13.13
C SER A 64 13.01 12.16 -13.81
N LYS A 65 14.21 12.03 -14.40
CA LYS A 65 14.67 10.79 -15.04
C LYS A 65 15.03 9.69 -14.03
N ALA A 66 15.31 10.06 -12.77
CA ALA A 66 15.59 9.11 -11.69
C ALA A 66 14.30 8.64 -10.97
N ALA A 67 13.14 9.20 -11.31
CA ALA A 67 11.88 8.84 -10.70
C ALA A 67 11.42 7.46 -11.15
N MET A 68 11.06 6.61 -10.19
CA MET A 68 10.24 5.43 -10.48
C MET A 68 8.83 5.91 -10.84
N ARG A 69 8.32 5.50 -12.00
CA ARG A 69 7.05 5.99 -12.55
C ARG A 69 6.02 4.87 -12.58
N LYS A 70 4.73 5.21 -12.58
CA LYS A 70 3.66 4.23 -12.76
C LYS A 70 3.60 3.67 -14.19
N ASP A 71 4.04 4.45 -15.18
CA ASP A 71 3.95 4.18 -16.62
C ASP A 71 5.26 3.67 -17.24
N ALA A 72 6.07 2.97 -16.45
CA ALA A 72 7.39 2.52 -16.88
C ALA A 72 7.60 0.99 -16.76
N LEU A 73 6.52 0.18 -16.80
CA LEU A 73 6.63 -1.27 -16.86
C LEU A 73 7.37 -1.70 -18.13
N GLN A 74 8.29 -2.65 -18.00
CA GLN A 74 9.02 -3.24 -19.13
C GLN A 74 8.77 -4.74 -19.21
N ALA A 75 8.56 -5.23 -20.42
CA ALA A 75 8.35 -6.67 -20.64
C ALA A 75 9.55 -7.48 -20.11
N GLY A 76 9.27 -8.54 -19.39
CA GLY A 76 10.26 -9.40 -18.74
C GLY A 76 10.65 -8.96 -17.31
N ASP A 77 10.16 -7.81 -16.81
CA ASP A 77 10.37 -7.44 -15.42
C ASP A 77 9.55 -8.34 -14.48
N ALA A 78 10.12 -8.64 -13.33
CA ALA A 78 9.43 -9.29 -12.22
C ALA A 78 8.65 -8.27 -11.39
N LEU A 79 7.42 -8.63 -11.00
CA LEU A 79 6.58 -7.82 -10.11
C LEU A 79 6.82 -8.22 -8.65
N LEU A 80 7.20 -7.26 -7.82
CA LEU A 80 7.38 -7.42 -6.38
C LEU A 80 6.32 -6.65 -5.63
N LEU A 81 5.81 -7.25 -4.56
CA LEU A 81 4.92 -6.61 -3.59
C LEU A 81 5.61 -6.61 -2.22
N THR A 82 5.76 -5.44 -1.58
CA THR A 82 6.59 -5.30 -0.38
C THR A 82 5.85 -5.57 0.93
N LYS A 83 4.52 -5.46 0.95
CA LYS A 83 3.69 -5.79 2.13
C LYS A 83 2.53 -6.68 1.70
N PRO A 84 2.00 -7.52 2.61
CA PRO A 84 0.78 -8.29 2.37
C PRO A 84 -0.43 -7.39 2.05
N ILE A 85 -1.47 -7.99 1.49
CA ILE A 85 -2.77 -7.35 1.29
C ILE A 85 -3.84 -7.96 2.21
N GLY A 86 -4.94 -7.21 2.45
CA GLY A 86 -6.06 -7.66 3.26
C GLY A 86 -6.45 -6.71 4.38
N THR A 87 -5.83 -5.52 4.49
CA THR A 87 -6.12 -4.56 5.57
C THR A 87 -7.57 -4.11 5.58
N GLY A 88 -8.16 -3.83 4.40
CA GLY A 88 -9.55 -3.38 4.32
C GLY A 88 -10.54 -4.42 4.86
N THR A 89 -10.33 -5.68 4.50
CA THR A 89 -11.13 -6.81 4.98
C THR A 89 -10.93 -7.03 6.49
N LEU A 90 -9.68 -6.97 7.00
CA LEU A 90 -9.38 -7.12 8.43
C LEU A 90 -10.03 -6.03 9.28
N PHE A 91 -9.91 -4.76 8.89
CA PHE A 91 -10.54 -3.66 9.63
C PHE A 91 -12.07 -3.70 9.53
N ALA A 92 -12.63 -4.13 8.39
CA ALA A 92 -14.06 -4.37 8.30
C ALA A 92 -14.55 -5.48 9.23
N ALA A 93 -13.71 -6.48 9.50
CA ALA A 93 -13.98 -7.54 10.47
C ALA A 93 -13.81 -7.05 11.91
N ASP A 94 -12.79 -6.23 12.17
CA ASP A 94 -12.54 -5.62 13.49
C ASP A 94 -13.71 -4.73 13.92
N MET A 95 -14.17 -3.84 13.04
CA MET A 95 -15.35 -2.99 13.28
C MET A 95 -16.63 -3.80 13.60
N ARG A 96 -16.68 -5.08 13.21
CA ARG A 96 -17.79 -6.01 13.49
C ARG A 96 -17.49 -6.95 14.66
N ALA A 97 -16.38 -6.73 15.39
CA ALA A 97 -15.87 -7.59 16.47
C ALA A 97 -15.70 -9.07 16.03
N LYS A 98 -15.21 -9.28 14.79
CA LYS A 98 -14.99 -10.60 14.18
C LYS A 98 -13.52 -10.89 13.88
N ALA A 99 -12.65 -9.88 13.90
CA ALA A 99 -11.22 -10.09 13.77
C ALA A 99 -10.60 -10.55 15.10
N ARG A 100 -9.54 -11.36 15.03
CA ARG A 100 -8.72 -11.66 16.19
C ARG A 100 -7.75 -10.51 16.43
N GLY A 101 -7.51 -10.16 17.70
CA GLY A 101 -6.60 -9.08 18.08
C GLY A 101 -5.20 -9.16 17.42
N PRO A 102 -4.52 -10.32 17.43
CA PRO A 102 -3.22 -10.46 16.77
C PRO A 102 -3.22 -10.07 15.29
N TRP A 103 -4.25 -10.44 14.51
CA TRP A 103 -4.35 -10.09 13.10
C TRP A 103 -4.38 -8.58 12.86
N VAL A 104 -5.11 -7.87 13.73
CA VAL A 104 -5.23 -6.39 13.66
C VAL A 104 -3.92 -5.74 14.09
N ILE A 105 -3.28 -6.25 15.13
CA ILE A 105 -1.99 -5.74 15.62
C ILE A 105 -0.91 -5.88 14.54
N ASP A 106 -0.80 -7.03 13.90
CA ASP A 106 0.19 -7.27 12.84
C ASP A 106 -0.05 -6.34 11.63
N ALA A 107 -1.33 -6.13 11.25
CA ALA A 107 -1.69 -5.18 10.21
C ALA A 107 -1.29 -3.74 10.59
N LEU A 108 -1.58 -3.30 11.82
CA LEU A 108 -1.22 -1.97 12.33
C LEU A 108 0.31 -1.76 12.37
N GLN A 109 1.08 -2.76 12.81
CA GLN A 109 2.54 -2.69 12.82
C GLN A 109 3.10 -2.53 11.40
N SER A 110 2.58 -3.33 10.45
CA SER A 110 2.96 -3.21 9.05
C SER A 110 2.57 -1.85 8.45
N MET A 111 1.39 -1.33 8.79
CA MET A 111 0.96 0.01 8.36
C MET A 111 1.87 1.12 8.90
N GLY A 112 2.36 0.97 10.14
CA GLY A 112 3.33 1.89 10.75
C GLY A 112 4.73 1.83 10.14
N THR A 113 5.06 0.77 9.38
CA THR A 113 6.37 0.64 8.73
C THR A 113 6.43 1.51 7.47
N SER A 114 7.41 2.42 7.41
CA SER A 114 7.62 3.30 6.25
C SER A 114 7.99 2.51 5.00
N ASN A 115 7.45 2.93 3.85
CA ASN A 115 7.85 2.41 2.54
C ASN A 115 9.18 2.99 2.03
N GLY A 116 9.75 4.00 2.70
CA GLY A 116 10.98 4.67 2.28
C GLY A 116 12.17 3.72 2.07
N PRO A 117 12.56 2.91 3.05
CA PRO A 117 13.67 1.95 2.89
C PRO A 117 13.40 0.95 1.76
N ALA A 118 12.18 0.44 1.65
CA ALA A 118 11.81 -0.48 0.56
C ALA A 118 11.90 0.21 -0.82
N ALA A 119 11.49 1.48 -0.93
CA ALA A 119 11.62 2.27 -2.16
C ALA A 119 13.09 2.43 -2.58
N SER A 120 13.99 2.71 -1.65
CA SER A 120 15.43 2.78 -1.93
C SER A 120 15.97 1.45 -2.48
N ILE A 121 15.62 0.34 -1.82
CA ILE A 121 16.06 -1.00 -2.23
C ILE A 121 15.59 -1.35 -3.64
N VAL A 122 14.29 -1.17 -3.95
CA VAL A 122 13.78 -1.49 -5.30
C VAL A 122 14.42 -0.59 -6.37
N HIS A 123 14.65 0.69 -6.05
CA HIS A 123 15.34 1.63 -6.94
C HIS A 123 16.80 1.20 -7.22
N GLU A 124 17.57 0.82 -6.19
CA GLU A 124 18.96 0.33 -6.31
C GLU A 124 19.04 -0.94 -7.16
N HIS A 125 17.98 -1.76 -7.15
CA HIS A 125 17.88 -2.95 -7.98
C HIS A 125 17.33 -2.68 -9.38
N GLY A 126 17.16 -1.40 -9.75
CA GLY A 126 16.83 -0.98 -11.11
C GLY A 126 15.33 -0.93 -11.42
N ALA A 127 14.47 -0.85 -10.41
CA ALA A 127 13.04 -0.60 -10.64
C ALA A 127 12.85 0.75 -11.34
N LEU A 128 12.16 0.74 -12.47
CA LEU A 128 11.72 1.94 -13.18
C LEU A 128 10.24 2.23 -12.93
N ALA A 129 9.45 1.19 -12.70
CA ALA A 129 8.02 1.30 -12.41
C ALA A 129 7.72 0.94 -10.96
N CYS A 130 7.02 1.84 -10.26
CA CYS A 130 6.62 1.64 -8.87
C CYS A 130 5.38 2.46 -8.53
N THR A 131 4.53 1.93 -7.67
CA THR A 131 3.43 2.63 -7.01
C THR A 131 3.22 2.05 -5.61
N ASP A 132 2.63 2.83 -4.71
CA ASP A 132 2.03 2.29 -3.49
C ASP A 132 0.69 1.61 -3.78
N VAL A 133 0.30 0.65 -2.95
CA VAL A 133 -0.98 -0.06 -3.04
C VAL A 133 -1.91 0.45 -1.96
N THR A 134 -2.97 1.16 -2.35
CA THR A 134 -3.91 1.80 -1.42
C THR A 134 -5.37 1.50 -1.77
N GLY A 135 -6.23 2.51 -1.80
CA GLY A 135 -7.70 2.37 -1.85
C GLY A 135 -8.27 1.60 -3.04
N PHE A 136 -7.58 1.53 -4.17
CA PHE A 136 -8.05 0.76 -5.35
C PHE A 136 -7.67 -0.72 -5.29
N GLY A 137 -6.96 -1.15 -4.25
CA GLY A 137 -6.46 -2.51 -4.11
C GLY A 137 -5.33 -2.85 -5.08
N LEU A 138 -4.76 -4.02 -4.94
CA LEU A 138 -3.65 -4.46 -5.79
C LEU A 138 -4.03 -4.45 -7.27
N ALA A 139 -5.21 -4.97 -7.62
CA ALA A 139 -5.68 -5.03 -9.01
C ALA A 139 -5.85 -3.64 -9.63
N GLY A 140 -6.33 -2.65 -8.85
CA GLY A 140 -6.55 -1.30 -9.36
C GLY A 140 -5.24 -0.58 -9.68
N HIS A 141 -4.29 -0.62 -8.75
CA HIS A 141 -2.98 0.00 -8.95
C HIS A 141 -2.18 -0.68 -10.06
N LEU A 142 -2.24 -2.02 -10.14
CA LEU A 142 -1.61 -2.75 -11.23
C LEU A 142 -2.21 -2.39 -12.60
N LEU A 143 -3.54 -2.30 -12.68
CA LEU A 143 -4.22 -1.88 -13.91
C LEU A 143 -3.85 -0.46 -14.34
N GLU A 144 -3.67 0.45 -13.38
CA GLU A 144 -3.16 1.80 -13.66
C GLU A 144 -1.77 1.75 -14.29
N MET A 145 -0.85 0.96 -13.72
CA MET A 145 0.49 0.76 -14.26
C MET A 145 0.45 0.13 -15.66
N CYS A 146 -0.35 -0.91 -15.87
CA CYS A 146 -0.50 -1.57 -17.17
C CYS A 146 -1.01 -0.61 -18.25
N ARG A 147 -2.02 0.20 -17.94
CA ARG A 147 -2.56 1.18 -18.88
C ARG A 147 -1.56 2.28 -19.23
N GLY A 148 -0.87 2.82 -18.21
CA GLY A 148 0.15 3.84 -18.42
C GLY A 148 1.31 3.35 -19.28
N SER A 149 1.74 2.12 -19.07
CA SER A 149 2.87 1.49 -19.77
C SER A 149 2.47 0.81 -21.09
N LYS A 150 1.16 0.63 -21.36
CA LYS A 150 0.63 -0.20 -22.47
C LYS A 150 1.17 -1.63 -22.41
N ALA A 151 1.28 -2.17 -21.23
CA ALA A 151 1.84 -3.49 -20.94
C ALA A 151 0.80 -4.42 -20.34
N PHE A 152 1.07 -5.72 -20.39
CA PHE A 152 0.30 -6.76 -19.73
C PHE A 152 1.12 -7.39 -18.62
N VAL A 153 0.44 -8.01 -17.65
CA VAL A 153 1.10 -8.70 -16.54
C VAL A 153 0.44 -10.05 -16.28
N ALA A 154 1.23 -11.00 -15.83
CA ALA A 154 0.77 -12.27 -15.27
C ALA A 154 1.01 -12.27 -13.77
N LEU A 155 -0.05 -12.44 -12.98
CA LEU A 155 0.02 -12.60 -11.52
C LEU A 155 -0.08 -14.08 -11.14
N ASP A 156 0.71 -14.49 -10.18
CA ASP A 156 0.62 -15.76 -9.48
C ASP A 156 -0.12 -15.56 -8.16
N LEU A 157 -1.39 -15.97 -8.10
CA LEU A 157 -2.26 -15.75 -6.94
C LEU A 157 -1.77 -16.46 -5.67
N GLU A 158 -1.06 -17.59 -5.83
CA GLU A 158 -0.48 -18.32 -4.69
C GLU A 158 0.69 -17.58 -4.05
N LYS A 159 1.34 -16.69 -4.79
CA LYS A 159 2.49 -15.91 -4.32
C LYS A 159 2.13 -14.55 -3.76
N VAL A 160 0.89 -14.11 -3.92
CA VAL A 160 0.45 -12.83 -3.33
C VAL A 160 0.40 -12.97 -1.81
N PRO A 161 1.24 -12.23 -1.06
CA PRO A 161 1.26 -12.33 0.39
C PRO A 161 -0.02 -11.72 0.98
N LEU A 162 -0.62 -12.43 1.93
CA LEU A 162 -1.85 -12.02 2.60
C LEU A 162 -1.58 -11.84 4.10
N TYR A 163 -2.24 -10.87 4.71
CA TYR A 163 -2.28 -10.79 6.17
C TYR A 163 -2.98 -12.02 6.75
N GLU A 164 -2.47 -12.50 7.88
CA GLU A 164 -3.13 -13.57 8.63
C GLU A 164 -4.57 -13.16 8.96
N GLY A 165 -5.50 -14.10 8.81
CA GLY A 165 -6.92 -13.87 9.03
C GLY A 165 -7.68 -13.22 7.87
N ALA A 166 -7.02 -12.64 6.86
CA ALA A 166 -7.73 -12.01 5.74
C ALA A 166 -8.63 -12.99 4.98
N LEU A 167 -8.14 -14.22 4.71
CA LEU A 167 -8.93 -15.27 4.09
C LEU A 167 -10.06 -15.76 5.00
N ASP A 168 -9.83 -15.83 6.31
CA ASP A 168 -10.85 -16.27 7.26
C ASP A 168 -11.98 -15.25 7.34
N CYS A 169 -11.65 -13.96 7.32
CA CYS A 169 -12.64 -12.89 7.26
C CYS A 169 -13.47 -12.97 5.96
N LEU A 170 -12.83 -13.25 4.81
CA LEU A 170 -13.56 -13.47 3.55
C LEU A 170 -14.51 -14.66 3.63
N ARG A 171 -14.08 -15.79 4.21
CA ARG A 171 -14.93 -16.98 4.41
C ARG A 171 -16.14 -16.69 5.29
N MET A 172 -16.04 -15.73 6.20
CA MET A 172 -17.15 -15.21 7.00
C MET A 172 -18.05 -14.23 6.21
N GLY A 173 -17.78 -13.99 4.92
CA GLY A 173 -18.53 -13.05 4.08
C GLY A 173 -18.23 -11.56 4.40
N ILE A 174 -17.11 -11.28 5.06
CA ILE A 174 -16.74 -9.93 5.46
C ILE A 174 -15.80 -9.32 4.42
N THR A 175 -16.15 -8.15 3.93
CA THR A 175 -15.36 -7.35 3.00
C THR A 175 -15.41 -5.88 3.38
N SER A 176 -14.44 -5.10 2.91
CA SER A 176 -14.46 -3.64 3.05
C SER A 176 -15.61 -3.02 2.27
N SER A 177 -16.13 -1.90 2.74
CA SER A 177 -17.19 -1.13 2.08
C SER A 177 -16.80 -0.62 0.69
N LEU A 178 -15.51 -0.40 0.42
CA LEU A 178 -15.00 0.05 -0.88
C LEU A 178 -14.77 -1.10 -1.87
N GLN A 179 -14.64 -2.34 -1.41
CA GLN A 179 -14.35 -3.49 -2.27
C GLN A 179 -15.38 -3.68 -3.39
N PRO A 180 -16.71 -3.53 -3.19
CA PRO A 180 -17.69 -3.68 -4.28
C PRO A 180 -17.45 -2.71 -5.45
N ALA A 181 -16.96 -1.50 -5.19
CA ALA A 181 -16.59 -0.55 -6.24
C ALA A 181 -15.36 -1.03 -7.01
N ASN A 182 -14.35 -1.56 -6.29
CA ASN A 182 -13.10 -2.04 -6.88
C ASN A 182 -13.29 -3.33 -7.70
N VAL A 183 -14.19 -4.22 -7.30
CA VAL A 183 -14.49 -5.47 -8.03
C VAL A 183 -14.92 -5.23 -9.48
N ARG A 184 -15.38 -4.03 -9.83
CA ARG A 184 -15.67 -3.67 -11.23
C ARG A 184 -14.45 -3.76 -12.13
N LEU A 185 -13.23 -3.66 -11.57
CA LEU A 185 -11.97 -3.77 -12.28
C LEU A 185 -11.67 -5.20 -12.78
N ARG A 186 -12.41 -6.22 -12.32
CA ARG A 186 -12.33 -7.61 -12.81
C ARG A 186 -12.48 -7.73 -14.33
N ARG A 187 -13.12 -6.76 -14.98
CA ARG A 187 -13.29 -6.72 -16.44
C ARG A 187 -11.95 -6.59 -17.19
N ALA A 188 -10.89 -6.18 -16.51
CA ALA A 188 -9.55 -6.10 -17.08
C ALA A 188 -8.74 -7.40 -16.90
N VAL A 189 -9.27 -8.41 -16.20
CA VAL A 189 -8.64 -9.71 -16.01
C VAL A 189 -9.03 -10.61 -17.16
N ALA A 190 -8.09 -10.91 -18.05
CA ALA A 190 -8.36 -11.65 -19.29
C ALA A 190 -8.89 -13.08 -19.05
N ASN A 191 -8.38 -13.74 -18.00
CA ASN A 191 -8.76 -15.12 -17.63
C ASN A 191 -9.67 -15.15 -16.38
N HIS A 192 -10.51 -14.13 -16.18
CA HIS A 192 -11.38 -13.98 -15.01
C HIS A 192 -12.13 -15.27 -14.65
N ASP A 193 -12.78 -15.90 -15.61
CA ASP A 193 -13.62 -17.08 -15.37
C ASP A 193 -12.81 -18.29 -14.85
N ALA A 194 -11.53 -18.38 -15.22
CA ALA A 194 -10.65 -19.44 -14.74
C ALA A 194 -10.14 -19.21 -13.32
N VAL A 195 -10.02 -17.95 -12.88
CA VAL A 195 -9.37 -17.60 -11.61
C VAL A 195 -10.32 -17.05 -10.54
N CYS A 196 -11.54 -16.69 -10.90
CA CYS A 196 -12.51 -16.08 -9.97
C CYS A 196 -12.90 -16.98 -8.79
N GLY A 197 -12.74 -18.30 -8.91
CA GLY A 197 -12.94 -19.28 -7.84
C GLY A 197 -11.76 -19.41 -6.86
N HIS A 198 -10.62 -18.78 -7.15
CA HIS A 198 -9.46 -18.84 -6.25
C HIS A 198 -9.74 -18.08 -4.94
N ALA A 199 -9.37 -18.68 -3.80
CA ALA A 199 -9.72 -18.15 -2.48
C ALA A 199 -9.22 -16.72 -2.22
N SER A 200 -8.03 -16.36 -2.72
CA SER A 200 -7.43 -15.04 -2.56
C SER A 200 -7.86 -14.03 -3.63
N TYR A 201 -8.55 -14.46 -4.70
CA TYR A 201 -8.91 -13.58 -5.80
C TYR A 201 -9.69 -12.32 -5.36
N PRO A 202 -10.68 -12.40 -4.45
CA PRO A 202 -11.38 -11.21 -3.99
C PRO A 202 -10.48 -10.19 -3.27
N LEU A 203 -9.39 -10.63 -2.62
CA LEU A 203 -8.45 -9.75 -1.92
C LEU A 203 -7.62 -8.88 -2.86
N LEU A 204 -7.51 -9.21 -4.15
CA LEU A 204 -6.88 -8.34 -5.14
C LEU A 204 -7.59 -6.98 -5.26
N PHE A 205 -8.87 -6.93 -4.94
CA PHE A 205 -9.73 -5.74 -4.99
C PHE A 205 -9.94 -5.10 -3.62
N ASP A 206 -9.37 -5.69 -2.56
CA ASP A 206 -9.49 -5.17 -1.20
C ASP A 206 -8.69 -3.86 -1.07
N PRO A 207 -9.30 -2.75 -0.62
CA PRO A 207 -8.58 -1.51 -0.39
C PRO A 207 -7.54 -1.69 0.69
N GLN A 208 -6.35 -1.10 0.50
CA GLN A 208 -5.28 -1.15 1.49
C GLN A 208 -5.11 0.21 2.16
N THR A 209 -4.89 0.20 3.46
CA THR A 209 -4.45 1.36 4.24
C THR A 209 -2.96 1.22 4.50
N SER A 210 -2.17 2.24 4.16
CA SER A 210 -0.70 2.21 4.27
C SER A 210 -0.08 0.93 3.70
N GLY A 211 -0.56 0.49 2.55
CA GLY A 211 -0.08 -0.72 1.89
C GLY A 211 1.37 -0.61 1.43
N GLY A 212 1.88 -1.71 0.90
CA GLY A 212 3.24 -1.80 0.39
C GLY A 212 3.42 -1.17 -0.98
N LEU A 213 4.63 -1.28 -1.49
CA LEU A 213 4.98 -0.92 -2.85
C LEU A 213 4.73 -2.09 -3.80
N LEU A 214 4.17 -1.78 -4.96
CA LEU A 214 4.16 -2.64 -6.13
C LEU A 214 5.22 -2.12 -7.10
N ALA A 215 6.29 -2.87 -7.30
CA ALA A 215 7.44 -2.46 -8.10
C ALA A 215 7.75 -3.49 -9.20
N ALA A 216 8.16 -3.03 -10.37
CA ALA A 216 8.71 -3.88 -11.43
C ALA A 216 10.23 -3.74 -11.45
N VAL A 217 10.93 -4.88 -11.32
CA VAL A 217 12.38 -4.97 -11.24
C VAL A 217 12.88 -5.90 -12.33
N PRO A 218 14.01 -5.59 -13.00
CA PRO A 218 14.60 -6.49 -13.98
C PRO A 218 14.73 -7.92 -13.45
N LYS A 219 14.27 -8.91 -14.18
CA LYS A 219 14.17 -10.33 -13.77
C LYS A 219 15.50 -10.86 -13.20
N ALA A 220 16.61 -10.46 -13.80
CA ALA A 220 17.96 -10.85 -13.35
C ALA A 220 18.33 -10.34 -11.95
N ARG A 221 17.66 -9.27 -11.46
CA ARG A 221 17.90 -8.67 -10.15
C ARG A 221 16.81 -8.97 -9.13
N ALA A 222 15.71 -9.60 -9.55
CA ALA A 222 14.52 -9.76 -8.73
C ALA A 222 14.76 -10.56 -7.43
N ASN A 223 15.50 -11.66 -7.50
CA ASN A 223 15.81 -12.47 -6.30
C ASN A 223 16.72 -11.73 -5.33
N ALA A 224 17.76 -11.04 -5.82
CA ALA A 224 18.63 -10.22 -4.99
C ALA A 224 17.87 -9.06 -4.33
N CYS A 225 16.96 -8.42 -5.07
CA CYS A 225 16.07 -7.39 -4.55
C CYS A 225 15.17 -7.94 -3.44
N LEU A 226 14.55 -9.09 -3.67
CA LEU A 226 13.68 -9.75 -2.68
C LEU A 226 14.44 -10.09 -1.40
N GLU A 227 15.66 -10.61 -1.53
CA GLU A 227 16.52 -10.92 -0.38
C GLU A 227 16.89 -9.65 0.39
N ALA A 228 17.29 -8.58 -0.31
CA ALA A 228 17.61 -7.29 0.30
C ALA A 228 16.40 -6.69 1.04
N LEU A 229 15.19 -6.75 0.44
CA LEU A 229 13.94 -6.29 1.07
C LEU A 229 13.65 -7.03 2.37
N ARG A 230 13.80 -8.34 2.37
CA ARG A 230 13.54 -9.18 3.56
C ARG A 230 14.60 -8.98 4.65
N SER A 231 15.87 -8.92 4.26
CA SER A 231 17.00 -8.76 5.19
C SER A 231 17.04 -7.39 5.85
N SER A 232 16.55 -6.35 5.19
CA SER A 232 16.46 -4.99 5.75
C SER A 232 15.48 -4.85 6.90
N GLY A 233 14.58 -5.82 7.09
CA GLY A 233 13.48 -5.75 8.05
C GLY A 233 12.35 -4.79 7.65
N SER A 234 12.51 -4.00 6.58
CA SER A 234 11.48 -3.07 6.12
C SER A 234 10.33 -3.74 5.37
N ALA A 235 10.58 -4.92 4.78
CA ALA A 235 9.60 -5.68 4.01
C ALA A 235 9.81 -7.20 4.19
N PRO A 236 9.68 -7.75 5.40
CA PRO A 236 10.00 -9.15 5.71
C PRO A 236 9.11 -10.14 4.95
N LEU A 237 7.91 -9.72 4.58
CA LEU A 237 6.93 -10.53 3.84
C LEU A 237 6.86 -10.17 2.35
N ALA A 238 7.84 -9.43 1.83
CA ALA A 238 7.90 -9.13 0.40
C ALA A 238 7.92 -10.41 -0.45
N ALA A 239 7.30 -10.36 -1.61
CA ALA A 239 7.21 -11.48 -2.53
C ALA A 239 7.30 -11.04 -3.99
N ILE A 240 7.85 -11.92 -4.85
CA ILE A 240 7.69 -11.82 -6.29
C ILE A 240 6.33 -12.46 -6.63
N ILE A 241 5.40 -11.64 -7.12
CA ILE A 241 4.00 -12.01 -7.32
C ILE A 241 3.62 -12.21 -8.78
N GLY A 242 4.54 -12.00 -9.72
CA GLY A 242 4.26 -12.11 -11.13
C GLY A 242 5.34 -11.53 -12.01
N GLU A 243 5.00 -11.32 -13.27
CA GLU A 243 5.89 -10.75 -14.29
C GLU A 243 5.15 -9.89 -15.30
N VAL A 244 5.87 -8.98 -15.94
CA VAL A 244 5.39 -8.16 -17.06
C VAL A 244 5.55 -8.96 -18.35
N THR A 245 4.47 -9.18 -19.10
CA THR A 245 4.45 -10.11 -20.24
C THR A 245 4.42 -9.45 -21.61
N GLY A 246 4.24 -8.13 -21.71
CA GLY A 246 4.24 -7.44 -23.00
C GLY A 246 3.52 -6.12 -22.96
#